data_4d0ec7594295f066d7837f815f0756c1
#
_entry.id   4d0ec7594295f066d7837f815f0756c1
#
_cell.length_a   1.000
_cell.length_b   1.000
_cell.length_c   1.000
_cell.angle_alpha   90.00
_cell.angle_beta   90.00
_cell.angle_gamma   90.00
#
_symmetry.space_group_name_H-M   'P 1'
#
loop_
_entity.id
_entity.type
_entity.pdbx_description
1 polymer ?
#
loop_
_entity_poly.entity_id
_entity_poly.type
_entity_poly.pdbx_seq_one_letter_code
_entity_poly.pdbx_strand_id
1 'polypeptide(L)'
;IDSAAQNSHKFRPFLKWMRNVIDKQFDQLIPLLKEHDILVSTNSEFAVASIAEYCKKPLIRTAYAPFLPGKKIPPAVLPFPKPNPIITPAILWKLMNRMTNFMVKDTINKNRAKYGLAPIRNFGYHAGERSYNYLLFSQHLGNVDPDWTFEWSIGGYCFNDTFQYDEKAYEE
;
A
#
# COMPACT_ATOMS: atom_id res chain seq x y z
N ILE A 1 15.83 -12.49 -25.22
CA ILE A 1 16.04 -13.50 -24.14
C ILE A 1 16.89 -12.88 -23.01
N ASP A 2 17.78 -11.93 -23.30
CA ASP A 2 18.71 -11.35 -22.31
C ASP A 2 18.07 -10.41 -21.27
N SER A 3 16.96 -9.74 -21.60
CA SER A 3 16.32 -8.78 -20.67
C SER A 3 15.69 -9.44 -19.44
N ALA A 4 15.17 -10.66 -19.57
CA ALA A 4 14.57 -11.38 -18.44
C ALA A 4 15.63 -11.89 -17.45
N ALA A 5 16.80 -12.30 -17.95
CA ALA A 5 17.92 -12.75 -17.12
C ALA A 5 18.55 -11.59 -16.35
N GLN A 6 18.73 -10.42 -16.96
CA GLN A 6 19.22 -9.20 -16.29
C GLN A 6 18.28 -8.70 -15.19
N ASN A 7 16.97 -8.87 -15.34
CA ASN A 7 15.99 -8.49 -14.33
C ASN A 7 15.93 -9.46 -13.14
N SER A 8 16.26 -10.73 -13.33
CA SER A 8 16.27 -11.71 -12.23
C SER A 8 17.36 -11.41 -11.19
N HIS A 9 18.50 -10.84 -11.60
CA HIS A 9 19.56 -10.42 -10.68
C HIS A 9 19.16 -9.24 -9.78
N LYS A 10 18.19 -8.41 -10.19
CA LYS A 10 17.70 -7.27 -9.40
C LYS A 10 16.55 -7.64 -8.46
N PHE A 11 15.81 -8.70 -8.75
CA PHE A 11 14.63 -9.07 -7.99
C PHE A 11 14.94 -9.64 -6.59
N ARG A 12 15.97 -10.50 -6.49
CA ARG A 12 16.38 -11.05 -5.18
C ARG A 12 16.88 -9.98 -4.19
N PRO A 13 17.76 -9.04 -4.58
CA PRO A 13 18.15 -7.93 -3.72
C PRO A 13 16.96 -7.07 -3.29
N PHE A 14 16.01 -6.80 -4.19
CA PHE A 14 14.79 -6.06 -3.90
C PHE A 14 13.94 -6.78 -2.83
N LEU A 15 13.70 -8.08 -2.96
CA LEU A 15 12.99 -8.86 -1.96
C LEU A 15 13.68 -8.85 -0.60
N LYS A 16 15.02 -8.98 -0.59
CA LYS A 16 15.80 -8.93 0.64
C LYS A 16 15.67 -7.55 1.31
N TRP A 17 15.77 -6.49 0.54
CA TRP A 17 15.61 -5.12 1.02
C TRP A 17 14.20 -4.93 1.61
N MET A 18 13.14 -5.31 0.91
CA MET A 18 11.77 -5.17 1.35
C MET A 18 11.50 -5.94 2.66
N ARG A 19 12.00 -7.17 2.79
CA ARG A 19 11.89 -7.97 4.01
C ARG A 19 12.59 -7.28 5.19
N ASN A 20 13.78 -6.74 4.95
CA ASN A 20 14.50 -5.98 5.96
C ASN A 20 13.78 -4.70 6.37
N VAL A 21 13.12 -4.01 5.43
CA VAL A 21 12.27 -2.84 5.75
C VAL A 21 11.10 -3.25 6.64
N ILE A 22 10.43 -4.36 6.34
CA ILE A 22 9.32 -4.89 7.16
C ILE A 22 9.81 -5.20 8.59
N ASP A 23 10.93 -5.91 8.74
CA ASP A 23 11.50 -6.22 10.05
C ASP A 23 11.79 -4.93 10.84
N LYS A 24 12.41 -3.93 10.21
CA LYS A 24 12.69 -2.61 10.83
C LYS A 24 11.42 -1.85 11.20
N GLN A 25 10.35 -1.92 10.39
CA GLN A 25 9.08 -1.29 10.72
C GLN A 25 8.51 -1.85 12.03
N PHE A 26 8.53 -3.16 12.26
CA PHE A 26 8.10 -3.76 13.52
C PHE A 26 8.97 -3.27 14.70
N ASP A 27 10.28 -3.29 14.54
CA ASP A 27 11.21 -2.95 15.62
C ASP A 27 11.13 -1.47 16.01
N GLN A 28 10.94 -0.58 15.04
CA GLN A 28 10.97 0.87 15.25
C GLN A 28 9.60 1.48 15.57
N LEU A 29 8.53 1.01 14.90
CA LEU A 29 7.22 1.65 15.04
C LEU A 29 6.45 1.18 16.27
N ILE A 30 6.67 -0.04 16.77
CA ILE A 30 5.97 -0.52 17.96
C ILE A 30 6.28 0.33 19.20
N PRO A 31 7.53 0.65 19.53
CA PRO A 31 7.83 1.54 20.66
C PRO A 31 7.17 2.91 20.49
N LEU A 32 7.29 3.52 19.31
CA LEU A 32 6.71 4.83 19.02
C LEU A 32 5.18 4.83 19.14
N LEU A 33 4.51 3.83 18.59
CA LEU A 33 3.04 3.79 18.60
C LEU A 33 2.46 3.58 19.99
N LYS A 34 3.21 3.03 20.94
CA LYS A 34 2.78 2.94 22.34
C LYS A 34 2.58 4.31 22.99
N GLU A 35 3.32 5.31 22.54
CA GLU A 35 3.28 6.69 23.04
C GLU A 35 2.28 7.58 22.27
N HIS A 36 1.64 7.05 21.22
CA HIS A 36 0.71 7.77 20.37
C HIS A 36 -0.66 7.09 20.31
N ASP A 37 -1.70 7.86 19.99
CA ASP A 37 -3.08 7.38 20.01
C ASP A 37 -3.55 6.82 18.66
N ILE A 38 -2.92 7.25 17.57
CA ILE A 38 -3.32 6.91 16.21
C ILE A 38 -2.10 6.70 15.31
N LEU A 39 -2.22 5.80 14.36
CA LEU A 39 -1.24 5.59 13.30
C LEU A 39 -1.81 6.07 11.96
N VAL A 40 -1.09 6.98 11.32
CA VAL A 40 -1.39 7.41 9.95
C VAL A 40 -0.27 6.92 9.03
N SER A 41 -0.62 6.24 7.95
CA SER A 41 0.36 5.68 7.02
C SER A 41 -0.09 5.80 5.56
N THR A 42 0.83 5.60 4.64
CA THR A 42 0.53 5.45 3.22
C THR A 42 0.37 3.98 2.83
N ASN A 43 0.34 3.67 1.56
CA ASN A 43 0.23 2.30 1.06
C ASN A 43 1.58 1.54 1.01
N SER A 44 2.69 2.22 1.30
CA SER A 44 4.04 1.67 1.19
C SER A 44 4.52 0.94 2.45
N GLU A 45 3.86 1.15 3.58
CA GLU A 45 4.23 0.58 4.87
C GLU A 45 3.50 -0.76 5.08
N PHE A 46 4.20 -1.85 4.83
CA PHE A 46 3.61 -3.19 4.85
C PHE A 46 3.29 -3.72 6.26
N ALA A 47 4.02 -3.28 7.29
CA ALA A 47 3.88 -3.81 8.64
C ALA A 47 2.79 -3.11 9.47
N VAL A 48 2.35 -1.91 9.07
CA VAL A 48 1.56 -1.00 9.91
C VAL A 48 0.22 -1.57 10.38
N ALA A 49 -0.49 -2.34 9.55
CA ALA A 49 -1.73 -2.97 9.96
C ALA A 49 -1.54 -3.99 11.10
N SER A 50 -0.46 -4.76 11.05
CA SER A 50 -0.10 -5.71 12.11
C SER A 50 0.41 -5.00 13.37
N ILE A 51 1.12 -3.88 13.22
CA ILE A 51 1.61 -3.06 14.34
C ILE A 51 0.43 -2.38 15.04
N ALA A 52 -0.49 -1.78 14.29
CA ALA A 52 -1.71 -1.18 14.83
C ALA A 52 -2.58 -2.21 15.59
N GLU A 53 -2.69 -3.43 15.04
CA GLU A 53 -3.38 -4.54 15.71
C GLU A 53 -2.71 -4.92 17.02
N TYR A 54 -1.39 -5.07 17.05
CA TYR A 54 -0.64 -5.39 18.26
C TYR A 54 -0.78 -4.30 19.32
N CYS A 55 -0.63 -3.04 18.94
CA CYS A 55 -0.75 -1.90 19.85
C CYS A 55 -2.20 -1.54 20.20
N LYS A 56 -3.20 -2.18 19.56
CA LYS A 56 -4.64 -1.88 19.70
C LYS A 56 -4.95 -0.41 19.43
N LYS A 57 -4.31 0.16 18.41
CA LYS A 57 -4.48 1.56 18.01
C LYS A 57 -5.19 1.65 16.66
N PRO A 58 -5.99 2.70 16.43
CA PRO A 58 -6.60 2.94 15.14
C PRO A 58 -5.55 3.23 14.07
N LEU A 59 -5.82 2.76 12.84
CA LEU A 59 -4.99 2.97 11.68
C LEU A 59 -5.77 3.71 10.59
N ILE A 60 -5.26 4.87 10.18
CA ILE A 60 -5.71 5.56 8.98
C ILE A 60 -4.68 5.32 7.88
N ARG A 61 -5.14 4.79 6.74
CA ARG A 61 -4.31 4.67 5.54
C ARG A 61 -4.70 5.74 4.53
N THR A 62 -3.73 6.51 4.09
CA THR A 62 -3.91 7.55 3.10
C THR A 62 -3.51 7.06 1.71
N ALA A 63 -4.32 7.37 0.70
CA ALA A 63 -4.02 7.11 -0.69
C ALA A 63 -4.14 8.40 -1.50
N TYR A 64 -3.02 8.86 -2.07
CA TYR A 64 -2.95 10.08 -2.89
C TYR A 64 -3.30 9.84 -4.37
N ALA A 65 -3.50 8.60 -4.75
CA ALA A 65 -3.92 8.18 -6.07
C ALA A 65 -4.86 6.97 -5.96
N PRO A 66 -5.66 6.64 -6.98
CA PRO A 66 -6.63 5.55 -6.94
C PRO A 66 -5.96 4.15 -7.01
N PHE A 67 -5.04 3.87 -6.09
CA PHE A 67 -4.29 2.62 -5.97
C PHE A 67 -5.01 1.59 -5.08
N LEU A 68 -6.32 1.55 -5.14
CA LEU A 68 -7.11 0.61 -4.36
C LEU A 68 -7.67 -0.49 -5.27
N PRO A 69 -7.71 -1.75 -4.78
CA PRO A 69 -8.28 -2.85 -5.55
C PRO A 69 -9.70 -2.54 -5.99
N GLY A 70 -9.99 -2.73 -7.28
CA GLY A 70 -11.30 -2.44 -7.81
C GLY A 70 -11.55 -3.10 -9.18
N LYS A 71 -12.76 -2.93 -9.71
CA LYS A 71 -13.16 -3.49 -11.00
C LYS A 71 -12.99 -2.51 -12.15
N LYS A 72 -12.86 -1.20 -11.85
CA LYS A 72 -12.85 -0.15 -12.88
C LYS A 72 -11.45 0.33 -13.26
N ILE A 73 -10.55 0.43 -12.29
CA ILE A 73 -9.21 0.99 -12.47
C ILE A 73 -8.18 -0.11 -12.31
N PRO A 74 -7.33 -0.37 -13.32
CA PRO A 74 -6.24 -1.35 -13.19
C PRO A 74 -5.15 -0.83 -12.26
N PRO A 75 -4.33 -1.73 -11.67
CA PRO A 75 -3.17 -1.32 -10.89
C PRO A 75 -2.17 -0.57 -11.76
N ALA A 76 -1.81 0.65 -11.38
CA ALA A 76 -0.92 1.52 -12.16
C ALA A 76 0.51 0.99 -12.31
N VAL A 77 0.91 0.03 -11.49
CA VAL A 77 2.26 -0.57 -11.52
C VAL A 77 2.45 -1.56 -12.67
N LEU A 78 1.36 -2.01 -13.27
CA LEU A 78 1.42 -2.98 -14.36
C LEU A 78 1.34 -2.23 -15.70
N PRO A 79 2.33 -2.42 -16.60
CA PRO A 79 2.37 -1.75 -17.90
C PRO A 79 1.38 -2.39 -18.89
N PHE A 80 0.08 -2.15 -18.68
CA PHE A 80 -0.93 -2.57 -19.63
C PHE A 80 -1.43 -1.36 -20.42
N PRO A 81 -0.99 -1.20 -21.66
CA PRO A 81 -1.20 0.03 -22.41
C PRO A 81 -2.63 0.21 -22.95
N LYS A 82 -3.48 -0.81 -22.91
CA LYS A 82 -4.86 -0.72 -23.45
C LYS A 82 -5.84 -1.61 -22.68
N PRO A 83 -7.11 -1.20 -22.55
CA PRO A 83 -8.17 -2.07 -22.07
C PRO A 83 -8.23 -3.35 -22.90
N ASN A 84 -8.11 -4.50 -22.24
CA ASN A 84 -8.25 -5.79 -22.88
C ASN A 84 -9.54 -6.45 -22.37
N PRO A 85 -10.46 -6.90 -23.22
CA PRO A 85 -11.72 -7.50 -22.78
C PRO A 85 -11.53 -8.79 -21.98
N ILE A 86 -10.39 -9.46 -22.12
CA ILE A 86 -10.06 -10.70 -21.41
C ILE A 86 -9.38 -10.42 -20.08
N ILE A 87 -8.50 -9.41 -20.04
CA ILE A 87 -7.72 -9.06 -18.83
C ILE A 87 -8.38 -7.87 -18.16
N THR A 88 -9.35 -8.15 -17.31
CA THR A 88 -10.06 -7.10 -16.56
C THR A 88 -9.21 -6.53 -15.40
N PRO A 89 -9.48 -5.29 -14.95
CA PRO A 89 -8.84 -4.72 -13.76
C PRO A 89 -8.91 -5.64 -12.54
N ALA A 90 -10.03 -6.33 -12.34
CA ALA A 90 -10.19 -7.28 -11.24
C ALA A 90 -9.20 -8.45 -11.30
N ILE A 91 -8.90 -8.97 -12.48
CA ILE A 91 -7.90 -10.03 -12.68
C ILE A 91 -6.51 -9.49 -12.34
N LEU A 92 -6.19 -8.28 -12.80
CA LEU A 92 -4.92 -7.63 -12.54
C LEU A 92 -4.70 -7.38 -11.03
N TRP A 93 -5.74 -6.93 -10.33
CA TRP A 93 -5.69 -6.76 -8.88
C TRP A 93 -5.54 -8.09 -8.13
N LYS A 94 -6.19 -9.17 -8.58
CA LYS A 94 -5.97 -10.51 -8.03
C LYS A 94 -4.52 -10.97 -8.20
N LEU A 95 -3.94 -10.73 -9.38
CA LEU A 95 -2.54 -11.05 -9.66
C LEU A 95 -1.60 -10.23 -8.78
N MET A 96 -1.83 -8.91 -8.69
CA MET A 96 -1.07 -8.01 -7.84
C MET A 96 -1.10 -8.45 -6.38
N ASN A 97 -2.29 -8.74 -5.85
CA ASN A 97 -2.44 -9.23 -4.49
C ASN A 97 -1.70 -10.54 -4.25
N ARG A 98 -1.73 -11.47 -5.22
CA ARG A 98 -0.99 -12.73 -5.14
C ARG A 98 0.52 -12.50 -5.11
N MET A 99 1.03 -11.59 -5.95
CA MET A 99 2.44 -11.20 -5.96
C MET A 99 2.85 -10.54 -4.65
N THR A 100 2.07 -9.59 -4.15
CA THR A 100 2.34 -8.92 -2.87
C THR A 100 2.35 -9.94 -1.72
N ASN A 101 1.37 -10.84 -1.67
CA ASN A 101 1.38 -11.91 -0.67
C ASN A 101 2.64 -12.76 -0.72
N PHE A 102 3.08 -13.16 -1.90
CA PHE A 102 4.31 -13.92 -2.09
C PHE A 102 5.54 -13.16 -1.57
N MET A 103 5.59 -11.86 -1.78
CA MET A 103 6.74 -11.04 -1.39
C MET A 103 6.81 -10.76 0.12
N VAL A 104 5.67 -10.47 0.78
CA VAL A 104 5.67 -9.87 2.13
C VAL A 104 5.05 -10.75 3.22
N LYS A 105 4.10 -11.63 2.88
CA LYS A 105 3.30 -12.36 3.87
C LYS A 105 4.12 -13.17 4.87
N ASP A 106 5.12 -13.89 4.41
CA ASP A 106 5.91 -14.76 5.29
C ASP A 106 6.76 -13.95 6.28
N THR A 107 7.31 -12.82 5.83
CA THR A 107 8.06 -11.92 6.71
C THR A 107 7.14 -11.25 7.73
N ILE A 108 5.96 -10.82 7.31
CA ILE A 108 4.95 -10.29 8.23
C ILE A 108 4.55 -11.35 9.25
N ASN A 109 4.21 -12.56 8.82
CA ASN A 109 3.81 -13.64 9.71
C ASN A 109 4.91 -14.05 10.71
N LYS A 110 6.17 -14.04 10.27
CA LYS A 110 7.33 -14.26 11.14
C LYS A 110 7.38 -13.20 12.26
N ASN A 111 7.19 -11.93 11.93
CA ASN A 111 7.17 -10.87 12.93
C ASN A 111 5.90 -10.93 13.79
N ARG A 112 4.74 -11.16 13.21
CA ARG A 112 3.49 -11.35 13.96
C ARG A 112 3.61 -12.43 15.05
N ALA A 113 4.26 -13.55 14.73
CA ALA A 113 4.52 -14.63 15.69
C ALA A 113 5.36 -14.16 16.89
N LYS A 114 6.37 -13.30 16.68
CA LYS A 114 7.18 -12.72 17.76
C LYS A 114 6.34 -11.94 18.77
N TYR A 115 5.26 -11.32 18.30
CA TYR A 115 4.35 -10.49 19.10
C TYR A 115 3.04 -11.22 19.52
N GLY A 116 2.97 -12.53 19.33
CA GLY A 116 1.80 -13.33 19.73
C GLY A 116 0.56 -13.11 18.88
N LEU A 117 0.68 -12.54 17.68
CA LEU A 117 -0.43 -12.33 16.76
C LEU A 117 -0.65 -13.56 15.87
N ALA A 118 -1.89 -13.86 15.58
CA ALA A 118 -2.27 -14.93 14.65
C ALA A 118 -1.75 -14.63 13.22
N PRO A 119 -1.34 -15.66 12.44
CA PRO A 119 -0.86 -15.45 11.09
C PRO A 119 -1.98 -14.94 10.16
N ILE A 120 -1.63 -14.03 9.27
CA ILE A 120 -2.52 -13.54 8.22
C ILE A 120 -2.50 -14.49 7.01
N ARG A 121 -3.66 -14.70 6.40
CA ARG A 121 -3.79 -15.50 5.17
C ARG A 121 -3.57 -14.66 3.92
N ASN A 122 -4.03 -13.41 3.95
CA ASN A 122 -3.97 -12.49 2.82
C ASN A 122 -3.58 -11.10 3.33
N PHE A 123 -2.49 -10.56 2.80
CA PHE A 123 -1.96 -9.24 3.20
C PHE A 123 -2.92 -8.11 2.85
N GLY A 124 -3.38 -8.05 1.60
CA GLY A 124 -4.22 -6.95 1.13
C GLY A 124 -5.56 -6.88 1.87
N TYR A 125 -6.16 -8.03 2.13
CA TYR A 125 -7.40 -8.13 2.91
C TYR A 125 -7.19 -7.66 4.35
N HIS A 126 -6.15 -8.19 5.02
CA HIS A 126 -5.80 -7.80 6.38
C HIS A 126 -5.53 -6.29 6.50
N ALA A 127 -4.77 -5.73 5.56
CA ALA A 127 -4.49 -4.29 5.55
C ALA A 127 -5.75 -3.44 5.33
N GLY A 128 -6.66 -3.89 4.47
CA GLY A 128 -7.92 -3.19 4.20
C GLY A 128 -8.88 -3.20 5.39
N GLU A 129 -9.09 -4.35 6.02
CA GLU A 129 -10.02 -4.50 7.14
C GLU A 129 -9.56 -3.81 8.43
N ARG A 130 -8.25 -3.65 8.61
CA ARG A 130 -7.66 -3.06 9.82
C ARG A 130 -7.45 -1.56 9.72
N SER A 131 -7.85 -0.92 8.64
CA SER A 131 -7.62 0.49 8.41
C SER A 131 -8.87 1.22 7.94
N TYR A 132 -8.98 2.47 8.35
CA TYR A 132 -9.84 3.45 7.69
C TYR A 132 -9.05 4.06 6.53
N ASN A 133 -9.60 4.01 5.30
CA ASN A 133 -8.91 4.48 4.11
C ASN A 133 -9.32 5.90 3.77
N TYR A 134 -8.39 6.85 3.89
CA TYR A 134 -8.61 8.24 3.59
C TYR A 134 -7.99 8.61 2.24
N LEU A 135 -8.86 8.93 1.26
CA LEU A 135 -8.46 9.15 -0.12
C LEU A 135 -8.15 10.63 -0.35
N LEU A 136 -6.87 10.93 -0.58
CA LEU A 136 -6.33 12.28 -0.79
C LEU A 136 -6.28 12.62 -2.30
N PHE A 137 -7.32 12.27 -3.04
CA PHE A 137 -7.46 12.64 -4.44
C PHE A 137 -8.89 13.05 -4.76
N SER A 138 -9.06 13.82 -5.84
CA SER A 138 -10.39 14.24 -6.29
C SER A 138 -11.17 13.06 -6.88
N GLN A 139 -12.46 13.00 -6.59
CA GLN A 139 -13.39 12.06 -7.22
C GLN A 139 -13.42 12.17 -8.76
N HIS A 140 -12.94 13.26 -9.33
CA HIS A 140 -12.82 13.44 -10.78
C HIS A 140 -11.63 12.70 -11.38
N LEU A 141 -10.59 12.38 -10.59
CA LEU A 141 -9.42 11.62 -11.03
C LEU A 141 -9.57 10.12 -10.88
N GLY A 142 -10.43 9.67 -9.99
CA GLY A 142 -10.64 8.26 -9.75
C GLY A 142 -12.05 7.98 -9.26
N ASN A 143 -12.72 7.06 -9.94
CA ASN A 143 -14.00 6.56 -9.45
C ASN A 143 -13.78 5.63 -8.28
N VAL A 144 -14.52 5.85 -7.21
CA VAL A 144 -14.67 4.89 -6.13
C VAL A 144 -15.37 3.66 -6.67
N ASP A 145 -14.85 2.48 -6.35
CA ASP A 145 -15.52 1.23 -6.71
C ASP A 145 -16.63 0.96 -5.67
N PRO A 146 -17.89 0.85 -6.08
CA PRO A 146 -19.00 0.60 -5.15
C PRO A 146 -18.92 -0.75 -4.46
N ASP A 147 -18.10 -1.67 -4.96
CA ASP A 147 -17.90 -2.99 -4.37
C ASP A 147 -16.82 -3.02 -3.27
N TRP A 148 -16.26 -1.87 -2.89
CA TRP A 148 -15.34 -1.82 -1.75
C TRP A 148 -16.06 -2.12 -0.45
N THR A 149 -15.58 -3.12 0.25
CA THR A 149 -16.12 -3.59 1.54
C THR A 149 -15.43 -3.00 2.76
N PHE A 150 -14.35 -2.23 2.56
CA PHE A 150 -13.61 -1.56 3.63
C PHE A 150 -14.07 -0.10 3.81
N GLU A 151 -13.89 0.43 5.00
CA GLU A 151 -14.24 1.82 5.32
C GLU A 151 -13.33 2.81 4.58
N TRP A 152 -13.92 3.84 4.01
CA TRP A 152 -13.19 4.87 3.28
C TRP A 152 -13.94 6.20 3.24
N SER A 153 -13.20 7.30 3.05
CA SER A 153 -13.74 8.61 2.65
C SER A 153 -12.81 9.31 1.68
N ILE A 154 -13.36 10.25 0.91
CA ILE A 154 -12.61 11.13 0.02
C ILE A 154 -12.43 12.48 0.71
N GLY A 155 -11.16 12.87 0.95
CA GLY A 155 -10.80 14.16 1.54
C GLY A 155 -10.36 15.21 0.52
N GLY A 156 -10.23 14.82 -0.76
CA GLY A 156 -9.66 15.70 -1.78
C GLY A 156 -8.13 15.87 -1.63
N TYR A 157 -7.58 16.85 -2.34
CA TYR A 157 -6.15 17.15 -2.28
C TYR A 157 -5.83 18.02 -1.06
N CYS A 158 -4.66 17.75 -0.47
CA CYS A 158 -4.05 18.69 0.48
C CYS A 158 -3.30 19.76 -0.34
N PHE A 159 -3.81 20.97 -0.34
CA PHE A 159 -3.13 22.12 -0.94
C PHE A 159 -2.21 22.77 0.11
N ASN A 160 -1.04 23.19 -0.33
CA ASN A 160 -0.19 24.05 0.46
C ASN A 160 -0.36 25.48 -0.02
N ASP A 161 -1.23 26.26 0.63
CA ASP A 161 -1.53 27.64 0.29
C ASP A 161 -0.34 28.59 0.54
N THR A 162 0.71 28.13 1.23
CA THR A 162 1.92 28.88 1.52
C THR A 162 3.03 28.69 0.48
N PHE A 163 2.80 27.86 -0.54
CA PHE A 163 3.77 27.63 -1.58
C PHE A 163 3.87 28.86 -2.47
N GLN A 164 4.91 29.68 -2.28
CA GLN A 164 5.27 30.73 -3.22
C GLN A 164 5.97 30.10 -4.41
N TYR A 165 5.37 30.24 -5.58
CA TYR A 165 6.01 29.88 -6.85
C TYR A 165 7.26 30.74 -7.05
N ASP A 166 8.40 30.12 -7.19
CA ASP A 166 9.59 30.79 -7.72
C ASP A 166 9.47 30.81 -9.26
N GLU A 167 8.99 31.94 -9.79
CA GLU A 167 8.82 32.12 -11.23
C GLU A 167 10.12 31.92 -12.02
N LYS A 168 11.28 32.12 -11.39
CA LYS A 168 12.58 31.94 -12.01
C LYS A 168 12.99 30.51 -12.27
N ALA A 169 12.34 29.53 -11.62
CA ALA A 169 12.65 28.11 -11.80
C ALA A 169 12.10 27.52 -13.11
N TYR A 170 11.34 28.28 -13.89
CA TYR A 170 10.73 27.82 -15.15
C TYR A 170 11.29 28.51 -16.42
N GLU A 171 12.28 29.39 -16.27
CA GLU A 171 12.91 30.11 -17.41
C GLU A 171 14.17 29.40 -17.93
N GLU A 172 14.52 28.22 -17.47
CA GLU A 172 15.56 27.33 -18.03
C GLU A 172 14.89 26.11 -18.72
#